data_55b2b5eba3f70da6a1f2d51e9c8c2a13
#
_entry.id   55b2b5eba3f70da6a1f2d51e9c8c2a13
#
_cell.length_a   1.000
_cell.length_b   1.000
_cell.length_c   1.000
_cell.angle_alpha   90.00
_cell.angle_beta   90.00
_cell.angle_gamma   90.00
#
_symmetry.space_group_name_H-M   'P 1'
#
loop_
_entity.id
_entity.type
_entity.pdbx_description
1 polymer ?
#
loop_
_entity_poly.entity_id
_entity_poly.type
_entity_poly.pdbx_seq_one_letter_code
_entity_poly.pdbx_strand_id
1 'polypeptide(L)'
;VATDARLWLRNEIDDLGKDLLALIEVAIERSEREIDIIMPGYTHLQPAQPIRWSHWMLSHASGFRRDYERLQDLKKRVNVMPLGSGALAGHPFDIDRQKLAQDLQFDGVCTNSMDAVGDRDYVAEFLFWC
;
A
#
# COMPACT_ATOMS: atom_id res chain seq x y z
N VAL A 1 3.32 9.49 19.03
CA VAL A 1 2.97 8.10 18.65
C VAL A 1 2.29 8.05 17.28
N ALA A 2 1.10 8.72 17.09
CA ALA A 2 0.39 8.62 15.81
C ALA A 2 1.20 9.15 14.62
N THR A 3 1.90 10.27 14.78
CA THR A 3 2.78 10.84 13.74
C THR A 3 3.92 9.90 13.41
N ASP A 4 4.60 9.34 14.41
CA ASP A 4 5.72 8.41 14.21
C ASP A 4 5.25 7.13 13.51
N ALA A 5 4.08 6.61 13.89
CA ALA A 5 3.50 5.44 13.25
C ALA A 5 3.20 5.69 11.76
N ARG A 6 2.69 6.88 11.41
CA ARG A 6 2.45 7.26 10.01
C ARG A 6 3.77 7.44 9.23
N LEU A 7 4.78 8.07 9.84
CA LEU A 7 6.10 8.23 9.23
C LEU A 7 6.76 6.87 8.96
N TRP A 8 6.72 5.97 9.93
CA TRP A 8 7.22 4.61 9.77
C TRP A 8 6.46 3.86 8.69
N LEU A 9 5.14 3.81 8.80
CA LEU A 9 4.30 3.06 7.88
C LEU A 9 4.41 3.56 6.43
N ARG A 10 4.56 4.87 6.23
CA ARG A 10 4.78 5.45 4.90
C ARG A 10 6.05 4.88 4.24
N ASN A 11 7.13 4.73 5.01
CA ASN A 11 8.38 4.17 4.50
C ASN A 11 8.24 2.66 4.22
N GLU A 12 7.59 1.92 5.12
CA GLU A 12 7.31 0.49 4.91
C GLU A 12 6.44 0.25 3.67
N ILE A 13 5.44 1.10 3.42
CA ILE A 13 4.61 1.04 2.22
C ILE A 13 5.47 1.21 0.95
N ASP A 14 6.44 2.12 0.97
CA ASP A 14 7.33 2.32 -0.18
C ASP A 14 8.23 1.10 -0.43
N ASP A 15 8.75 0.48 0.62
CA ASP A 15 9.63 -0.68 0.49
C ASP A 15 8.81 -1.93 0.08
N LEU A 16 7.66 -2.18 0.69
CA LEU A 16 6.75 -3.25 0.27
C LEU A 16 6.28 -3.06 -1.18
N GLY A 17 6.05 -1.81 -1.60
CA GLY A 17 5.70 -1.49 -2.98
C GLY A 17 6.80 -1.86 -3.96
N LYS A 18 8.08 -1.60 -3.64
CA LYS A 18 9.24 -2.01 -4.46
C LYS A 18 9.35 -3.52 -4.56
N ASP A 19 9.20 -4.22 -3.43
CA ASP A 19 9.28 -5.68 -3.39
C ASP A 19 8.17 -6.32 -4.23
N LEU A 20 6.96 -5.78 -4.15
CA LEU A 20 5.82 -6.25 -4.93
C LEU A 20 6.02 -6.02 -6.43
N LEU A 21 6.56 -4.86 -6.83
CA LEU A 21 6.92 -4.59 -8.22
C LEU A 21 8.01 -5.51 -8.73
N ALA A 22 9.04 -5.79 -7.92
CA ALA A 22 10.09 -6.74 -8.27
C ALA A 22 9.54 -8.16 -8.47
N LEU A 23 8.59 -8.59 -7.62
CA LEU A 23 7.91 -9.88 -7.78
C LEU A 23 7.10 -9.94 -9.10
N ILE A 24 6.39 -8.86 -9.44
CA ILE A 24 5.65 -8.75 -10.71
C ILE A 24 6.62 -8.82 -11.90
N GLU A 25 7.75 -8.12 -11.84
CA GLU A 25 8.77 -8.12 -12.90
C GLU A 25 9.33 -9.53 -13.14
N VAL A 26 9.68 -10.25 -12.07
CA VAL A 26 10.13 -11.67 -12.18
C VAL A 26 9.06 -12.54 -12.83
N ALA A 27 7.79 -12.35 -12.49
CA ALA A 27 6.69 -13.11 -13.09
C ALA A 27 6.55 -12.81 -14.60
N ILE A 28 6.74 -11.56 -15.01
CA ILE A 28 6.72 -11.15 -16.42
C ILE A 28 7.90 -11.77 -17.18
N GLU A 29 9.12 -11.59 -16.67
CA GLU A 29 10.34 -12.15 -17.31
C GLU A 29 10.30 -13.68 -17.48
N ARG A 30 9.79 -14.39 -16.47
CA ARG A 30 9.58 -15.84 -16.53
C ARG A 30 8.54 -16.19 -17.58
N SER A 31 7.46 -15.43 -17.65
CA SER A 31 6.39 -15.63 -18.63
C SER A 31 6.86 -15.43 -20.06
N GLU A 32 7.73 -14.47 -20.31
CA GLU A 32 8.33 -14.24 -21.62
C GLU A 32 9.27 -15.37 -22.04
N ARG A 33 10.18 -15.78 -21.15
CA ARG A 33 11.16 -16.85 -21.43
C ARG A 33 10.50 -18.21 -21.63
N GLU A 34 9.39 -18.46 -20.97
CA GLU A 34 8.72 -19.76 -20.90
C GLU A 34 7.39 -19.76 -21.67
N ILE A 35 7.24 -18.87 -22.64
CA ILE A 35 5.99 -18.64 -23.34
C ILE A 35 5.43 -19.86 -24.07
N ASP A 36 6.29 -20.77 -24.51
CA ASP A 36 5.89 -21.97 -25.28
C ASP A 36 5.53 -23.18 -24.40
N ILE A 37 5.69 -23.08 -23.07
CA ILE A 37 5.35 -24.16 -22.15
C ILE A 37 3.85 -24.28 -22.03
N ILE A 38 3.34 -25.46 -22.41
CA ILE A 38 1.91 -25.83 -22.28
C ILE A 38 1.74 -26.70 -21.03
N MET A 39 0.67 -26.44 -20.29
CA MET A 39 0.29 -27.20 -19.11
C MET A 39 -1.23 -27.47 -19.09
N PRO A 40 -1.70 -28.50 -18.37
CA PRO A 40 -3.12 -28.70 -18.19
C PRO A 40 -3.71 -27.60 -17.27
N GLY A 41 -4.79 -26.97 -17.69
CA GLY A 41 -5.66 -26.19 -16.83
C GLY A 41 -6.63 -27.10 -16.07
N TYR A 42 -7.09 -26.63 -14.91
CA TYR A 42 -8.03 -27.37 -14.06
C TYR A 42 -9.23 -26.51 -13.69
N THR A 43 -10.42 -27.14 -13.65
CA THR A 43 -11.61 -26.59 -13.01
C THR A 43 -12.21 -27.68 -12.14
N HIS A 44 -12.70 -27.34 -10.95
CA HIS A 44 -13.28 -28.31 -10.01
C HIS A 44 -12.39 -29.54 -9.75
N LEU A 45 -11.06 -29.34 -9.69
CA LEU A 45 -10.04 -30.39 -9.53
C LEU A 45 -10.02 -31.42 -10.69
N GLN A 46 -10.62 -31.10 -11.84
CA GLN A 46 -10.60 -31.94 -13.04
C GLN A 46 -9.79 -31.26 -14.16
N PRO A 47 -9.06 -32.04 -14.98
CA PRO A 47 -8.41 -31.51 -16.16
C PRO A 47 -9.44 -30.82 -17.09
N ALA A 48 -9.06 -29.64 -17.56
CA ALA A 48 -9.87 -28.82 -18.46
C ALA A 48 -9.03 -28.46 -19.70
N GLN A 49 -9.06 -27.20 -20.12
CA GLN A 49 -8.36 -26.76 -21.32
C GLN A 49 -6.84 -26.75 -21.10
N PRO A 50 -6.01 -27.06 -22.14
CA PRO A 50 -4.60 -26.73 -22.14
C PRO A 50 -4.42 -25.20 -22.03
N ILE A 51 -3.49 -24.79 -21.18
CA ILE A 51 -3.14 -23.38 -21.02
C ILE A 51 -1.62 -23.20 -21.15
N ARG A 52 -1.18 -21.99 -21.39
CA ARG A 52 0.24 -21.66 -21.27
C ARG A 52 0.60 -21.46 -19.81
N TRP A 53 1.78 -21.92 -19.41
CA TRP A 53 2.40 -21.62 -18.12
C TRP A 53 2.44 -20.11 -17.86
N SER A 54 2.83 -19.32 -18.89
CA SER A 54 2.85 -17.87 -18.84
C SER A 54 1.48 -17.25 -18.53
N HIS A 55 0.41 -17.80 -19.07
CA HIS A 55 -0.95 -17.33 -18.79
C HIS A 55 -1.31 -17.52 -17.30
N TRP A 56 -0.96 -18.66 -16.73
CA TRP A 56 -1.16 -18.92 -15.31
C TRP A 56 -0.30 -17.99 -14.44
N MET A 57 0.98 -17.83 -14.74
CA MET A 57 1.90 -16.96 -14.01
C MET A 57 1.43 -15.49 -14.02
N LEU A 58 1.02 -14.96 -15.17
CA LEU A 58 0.53 -13.59 -15.32
C LEU A 58 -0.82 -13.37 -14.64
N SER A 59 -1.61 -14.41 -14.38
CA SER A 59 -2.83 -14.29 -13.58
C SER A 59 -2.52 -13.89 -12.13
N HIS A 60 -1.43 -14.42 -11.56
CA HIS A 60 -0.93 -14.03 -10.24
C HIS A 60 -0.34 -12.62 -10.25
N ALA A 61 0.48 -12.29 -11.27
CA ALA A 61 1.01 -10.94 -11.44
C ALA A 61 -0.09 -9.88 -11.52
N SER A 62 -1.21 -10.19 -12.16
CA SER A 62 -2.38 -9.32 -12.21
C SER A 62 -3.04 -9.11 -10.83
N GLY A 63 -3.01 -10.11 -9.97
CA GLY A 63 -3.40 -10.01 -8.56
C GLY A 63 -2.48 -9.05 -7.80
N PHE A 64 -1.19 -9.29 -7.85
CA PHE A 64 -0.17 -8.46 -7.19
C PHE A 64 -0.18 -7.00 -7.67
N ARG A 65 -0.48 -6.76 -8.94
CA ARG A 65 -0.66 -5.39 -9.45
C ARG A 65 -1.80 -4.67 -8.75
N ARG A 66 -2.95 -5.33 -8.56
CA ARG A 66 -4.07 -4.73 -7.82
C ARG A 66 -3.74 -4.48 -6.35
N ASP A 67 -2.92 -5.36 -5.74
CA ASP A 67 -2.46 -5.17 -4.38
C ASP A 67 -1.49 -3.98 -4.26
N TYR A 68 -0.62 -3.79 -5.25
CA TYR A 68 0.22 -2.58 -5.34
C TYR A 68 -0.63 -1.30 -5.47
N GLU A 69 -1.66 -1.30 -6.32
CA GLU A 69 -2.57 -0.17 -6.47
C GLU A 69 -3.28 0.18 -5.14
N ARG A 70 -3.77 -0.83 -4.41
CA ARG A 70 -4.36 -0.65 -3.07
C ARG A 70 -3.37 -0.07 -2.06
N LEU A 71 -2.14 -0.55 -2.10
CA LEU A 71 -1.07 -0.06 -1.23
C LEU A 71 -0.75 1.42 -1.49
N GLN A 72 -0.71 1.85 -2.75
CA GLN A 72 -0.53 3.25 -3.11
C GLN A 72 -1.72 4.13 -2.70
N ASP A 73 -2.93 3.59 -2.75
CA ASP A 73 -4.11 4.32 -2.27
C ASP A 73 -4.12 4.45 -0.75
N LEU A 74 -3.71 3.44 -0.02
CA LEU A 74 -3.52 3.50 1.43
C LEU A 74 -2.49 4.57 1.81
N LYS A 75 -1.37 4.66 1.10
CA LYS A 75 -0.32 5.66 1.34
C LYS A 75 -0.87 7.07 1.40
N LYS A 76 -1.83 7.43 0.54
CA LYS A 76 -2.47 8.76 0.53
C LYS A 76 -3.15 9.09 1.86
N ARG A 77 -3.75 8.10 2.52
CA ARG A 77 -4.43 8.27 3.82
C ARG A 77 -3.44 8.23 4.99
N VAL A 78 -2.38 7.47 4.87
CA VAL A 78 -1.27 7.46 5.85
C VAL A 78 -0.52 8.78 5.84
N ASN A 79 -0.29 9.39 4.66
CA ASN A 79 0.56 10.55 4.50
C ASN A 79 -0.14 11.89 4.82
N VAL A 80 -0.99 11.90 5.85
CA VAL A 80 -1.62 13.10 6.38
C VAL A 80 -1.20 13.32 7.83
N MET A 81 -0.70 14.52 8.17
CA MET A 81 -0.07 14.82 9.45
C MET A 81 -1.09 15.11 10.55
N PRO A 82 -1.13 14.35 11.66
CA PRO A 82 -1.97 14.63 12.82
C PRO A 82 -1.31 15.58 13.83
N LEU A 83 0.00 15.79 13.76
CA LEU A 83 0.78 16.54 14.75
C LEU A 83 0.27 17.99 14.87
N GLY A 84 0.27 18.52 16.10
CA GLY A 84 -0.28 19.83 16.43
C GLY A 84 -1.75 19.83 16.78
N SER A 85 -2.42 18.67 16.82
CA SER A 85 -3.82 18.53 17.27
C SER A 85 -4.00 18.63 18.79
N GLY A 86 -2.89 18.59 19.55
CA GLY A 86 -2.93 18.49 21.00
C GLY A 86 -3.50 17.17 21.49
N ALA A 87 -4.02 17.16 22.69
CA ALA A 87 -4.67 15.95 23.24
C ALA A 87 -6.12 15.76 22.75
N LEU A 88 -6.78 16.86 22.31
CA LEU A 88 -8.18 16.86 21.88
C LEU A 88 -8.47 17.98 20.89
N ALA A 89 -8.30 19.24 21.29
CA ALA A 89 -8.81 20.41 20.59
C ALA A 89 -7.71 21.45 20.26
N GLY A 90 -6.51 21.00 19.98
CA GLY A 90 -5.37 21.85 19.69
C GLY A 90 -4.58 22.25 20.95
N HIS A 91 -3.76 23.29 20.84
CA HIS A 91 -2.89 23.81 21.90
C HIS A 91 -2.73 25.34 21.75
N PRO A 92 -2.31 26.05 22.80
CA PRO A 92 -2.16 27.50 22.79
C PRO A 92 -0.88 28.00 22.12
N PHE A 93 0.01 27.11 21.69
CA PHE A 93 1.27 27.47 21.03
C PHE A 93 1.02 27.78 19.55
N ASP A 94 1.60 28.86 19.07
CA ASP A 94 1.50 29.25 17.65
C ASP A 94 2.46 28.40 16.80
N ILE A 95 2.04 27.19 16.48
CA ILE A 95 2.80 26.25 15.63
C ILE A 95 2.27 26.29 14.21
N ASP A 96 3.14 26.64 13.26
CA ASP A 96 2.82 26.50 11.83
C ASP A 96 2.80 25.02 11.43
N ARG A 97 1.59 24.44 11.46
CA ARG A 97 1.36 23.04 11.12
C ARG A 97 1.63 22.76 9.64
N GLN A 98 1.41 23.73 8.75
CA GLN A 98 1.70 23.55 7.32
C GLN A 98 3.20 23.43 7.05
N LYS A 99 3.98 24.33 7.65
CA LYS A 99 5.45 24.24 7.57
C LYS A 99 5.96 22.93 8.17
N LEU A 100 5.43 22.51 9.32
CA LEU A 100 5.81 21.26 9.96
C LEU A 100 5.46 20.02 9.10
N ALA A 101 4.32 20.04 8.43
CA ALA A 101 3.96 18.98 7.49
C ALA A 101 4.92 18.90 6.31
N GLN A 102 5.33 20.06 5.76
CA GLN A 102 6.33 20.12 4.69
C GLN A 102 7.69 19.60 5.16
N ASP A 103 8.17 20.03 6.33
CA ASP A 103 9.45 19.61 6.91
C ASP A 103 9.49 18.09 7.17
N LEU A 104 8.35 17.49 7.53
CA LEU A 104 8.16 16.04 7.72
C LEU A 104 7.72 15.30 6.45
N GLN A 105 7.59 15.99 5.32
CA GLN A 105 7.20 15.44 4.02
C GLN A 105 5.83 14.75 4.02
N PHE A 106 4.87 15.28 4.77
CA PHE A 106 3.46 14.91 4.65
C PHE A 106 2.78 15.67 3.51
N ASP A 107 1.81 15.05 2.85
CA ASP A 107 1.04 15.66 1.76
C ASP A 107 0.04 16.72 2.27
N GLY A 108 -0.30 16.68 3.55
CA GLY A 108 -1.23 17.60 4.16
C GLY A 108 -1.34 17.46 5.67
N VAL A 109 -2.25 18.22 6.25
CA VAL A 109 -2.54 18.28 7.70
C VAL A 109 -3.96 17.81 7.95
N CYS A 110 -4.17 16.99 8.98
CA CYS A 110 -5.52 16.63 9.43
C CYS A 110 -6.30 17.87 9.82
N THR A 111 -7.52 18.01 9.30
CA THR A 111 -8.33 19.22 9.45
C THR A 111 -9.10 19.28 10.76
N ASN A 112 -9.44 18.14 11.35
CA ASN A 112 -10.14 18.05 12.63
C ASN A 112 -9.21 17.41 13.67
N SER A 113 -8.99 18.11 14.79
CA SER A 113 -8.05 17.68 15.83
C SER A 113 -8.53 16.45 16.61
N MET A 114 -9.82 16.31 16.84
CA MET A 114 -10.38 15.15 17.56
C MET A 114 -10.27 13.89 16.71
N ASP A 115 -10.60 13.98 15.42
CA ASP A 115 -10.42 12.91 14.45
C ASP A 115 -8.93 12.53 14.35
N ALA A 116 -8.05 13.50 14.19
CA ALA A 116 -6.59 13.29 14.10
C ALA A 116 -6.00 12.56 15.32
N VAL A 117 -6.55 12.77 16.50
CA VAL A 117 -6.14 12.10 17.75
C VAL A 117 -6.68 10.67 17.80
N GLY A 118 -7.90 10.44 17.35
CA GLY A 118 -8.62 9.15 17.42
C GLY A 118 -8.32 8.19 16.27
N ASP A 119 -8.04 8.71 15.07
CA ASP A 119 -7.92 7.93 13.85
C ASP A 119 -6.84 6.83 13.92
N ARG A 120 -7.27 5.62 13.64
CA ARG A 120 -6.45 4.41 13.49
C ARG A 120 -6.89 3.57 12.29
N ASP A 121 -7.78 4.10 11.45
CA ASP A 121 -8.36 3.38 10.31
C ASP A 121 -7.27 2.95 9.33
N TYR A 122 -6.26 3.78 9.12
CA TYR A 122 -5.11 3.46 8.26
C TYR A 122 -4.32 2.22 8.73
N VAL A 123 -4.31 1.94 10.03
CA VAL A 123 -3.67 0.72 10.58
C VAL A 123 -4.51 -0.51 10.25
N ALA A 124 -5.84 -0.42 10.45
CA ALA A 124 -6.76 -1.50 10.11
C ALA A 124 -6.73 -1.80 8.60
N GLU A 125 -6.69 -0.76 7.78
CA GLU A 125 -6.59 -0.87 6.32
C GLU A 125 -5.27 -1.53 5.88
N PHE A 126 -4.15 -1.16 6.50
CA PHE A 126 -2.86 -1.81 6.25
C PHE A 126 -2.88 -3.30 6.62
N LEU A 127 -3.42 -3.64 7.80
CA LEU A 127 -3.54 -5.02 8.24
C LEU A 127 -4.48 -5.86 7.35
N PHE A 128 -5.50 -5.22 6.76
CA PHE A 128 -6.35 -5.89 5.77
C PHE A 128 -5.62 -6.14 4.45
N TRP A 129 -4.70 -5.26 4.09
CA TRP A 129 -3.89 -5.41 2.87
C TRP A 129 -2.87 -6.56 3.00
N CYS A 130 -2.28 -6.79 4.20
CA CYS A 130 -1.32 -7.87 4.47
C CYS A 130 -1.94 -9.26 4.28
#